data_aac9b0fffea39db08ef36af9bcf5c36f
#
_entry.id   aac9b0fffea39db08ef36af9bcf5c36f
#
_cell.length_a   1.000
_cell.length_b   1.000
_cell.length_c   1.000
_cell.angle_alpha   90.00
_cell.angle_beta   90.00
_cell.angle_gamma   90.00
#
_symmetry.space_group_name_H-M   'P 1'
#
loop_
_entity.id
_entity.type
_entity.pdbx_description
1 polymer ?
#
loop_
_entity_poly.entity_id
_entity_poly.type
_entity_poly.pdbx_seq_one_letter_code
_entity_poly.pdbx_strand_id
1 'polypeptide(L)'
;MTRPQFALVLHALVLIAALTQLVPALTEALGGPRGYLLSLALYWLGFCLPVIALHVRGRRGPLLFSEKLAWRDWWIPGLLLLQVGVVALVAFVPNTAMLTTHAAMLGGLVALINGPLEEVAWRGAFLTRFAEKPRLGFILNLVLFTAWHAPLALSHGITFDGGWLYLVGGAAALGLLWSWIAWRTGSVFWTSLAHVLTNAITFWVLFDHNGFVQALGYQP
;
A
#
# COMPACT_ATOMS: atom_id res chain seq x y z
N MET A 1 20.33 -15.71 -5.98
CA MET A 1 19.92 -14.80 -4.88
C MET A 1 20.84 -15.02 -3.70
N THR A 2 21.23 -13.96 -2.98
CA THR A 2 21.95 -14.05 -1.70
C THR A 2 20.99 -14.46 -0.57
N ARG A 3 21.52 -14.90 0.59
CA ARG A 3 20.67 -15.22 1.77
C ARG A 3 19.72 -14.08 2.17
N PRO A 4 20.15 -12.79 2.25
CA PRO A 4 19.23 -11.70 2.58
C PRO A 4 18.16 -11.44 1.51
N GLN A 5 18.48 -11.63 0.22
CA GLN A 5 17.50 -11.52 -0.86
C GLN A 5 16.44 -12.62 -0.77
N PHE A 6 16.89 -13.86 -0.51
CA PHE A 6 15.98 -14.99 -0.31
C PHE A 6 15.07 -14.77 0.92
N ALA A 7 15.64 -14.30 2.04
CA ALA A 7 14.87 -14.00 3.24
C ALA A 7 13.78 -12.96 2.98
N LEU A 8 14.08 -11.87 2.25
CA LEU A 8 13.08 -10.85 1.91
C LEU A 8 11.92 -11.43 1.09
N VAL A 9 12.23 -12.23 0.06
CA VAL A 9 11.20 -12.89 -0.76
C VAL A 9 10.39 -13.86 0.07
N LEU A 10 11.04 -14.65 0.93
CA LEU A 10 10.37 -15.59 1.83
C LEU A 10 9.42 -14.87 2.79
N HIS A 11 9.84 -13.74 3.39
CA HIS A 11 8.95 -12.92 4.22
C HIS A 11 7.69 -12.50 3.48
N ALA A 12 7.81 -12.06 2.22
CA ALA A 12 6.66 -11.67 1.40
C ALA A 12 5.74 -12.86 1.09
N LEU A 13 6.29 -14.02 0.77
CA LEU A 13 5.50 -15.23 0.50
C LEU A 13 4.78 -15.73 1.76
N VAL A 14 5.46 -15.72 2.91
CA VAL A 14 4.85 -16.08 4.21
C VAL A 14 3.73 -15.11 4.57
N LEU A 15 3.92 -13.80 4.34
CA LEU A 15 2.88 -12.81 4.53
C LEU A 15 1.64 -13.13 3.70
N ILE A 16 1.82 -13.36 2.39
CA ILE A 16 0.70 -13.62 1.47
C ILE A 16 -0.06 -14.88 1.92
N ALA A 17 0.67 -15.96 2.23
CA ALA A 17 0.07 -17.19 2.73
C ALA A 17 -0.68 -16.99 4.05
N ALA A 18 -0.10 -16.25 5.00
CA ALA A 18 -0.73 -15.95 6.29
C ALA A 18 -1.99 -15.10 6.12
N LEU A 19 -1.93 -14.01 5.34
CA LEU A 19 -3.08 -13.13 5.12
C LEU A 19 -4.21 -13.81 4.35
N THR A 20 -3.89 -14.76 3.45
CA THR A 20 -4.93 -15.56 2.76
C THR A 20 -5.81 -16.35 3.74
N GLN A 21 -5.28 -16.71 4.91
CA GLN A 21 -6.05 -17.37 5.97
C GLN A 21 -6.61 -16.37 6.99
N LEU A 22 -5.79 -15.40 7.39
CA LEU A 22 -6.16 -14.47 8.47
C LEU A 22 -7.24 -13.47 8.06
N VAL A 23 -7.18 -12.91 6.84
CA VAL A 23 -8.14 -11.88 6.41
C VAL A 23 -9.58 -12.40 6.43
N PRO A 24 -9.94 -13.53 5.76
CA PRO A 24 -11.30 -14.06 5.83
C PRO A 24 -11.69 -14.46 7.25
N ALA A 25 -10.81 -15.13 8.01
CA ALA A 25 -11.12 -15.55 9.38
C ALA A 25 -11.40 -14.37 10.31
N LEU A 26 -10.61 -13.30 10.25
CA LEU A 26 -10.79 -12.12 11.08
C LEU A 26 -12.04 -11.32 10.69
N THR A 27 -12.31 -11.18 9.39
CA THR A 27 -13.49 -10.46 8.91
C THR A 27 -14.78 -11.22 9.18
N GLU A 28 -14.75 -12.55 9.19
CA GLU A 28 -15.86 -13.38 9.62
C GLU A 28 -16.10 -13.28 11.14
N ALA A 29 -15.04 -13.42 11.94
CA ALA A 29 -15.16 -13.47 13.40
C ALA A 29 -15.50 -12.12 14.04
N LEU A 30 -14.99 -11.01 13.51
CA LEU A 30 -15.10 -9.66 14.10
C LEU A 30 -16.06 -8.72 13.35
N GLY A 31 -16.63 -9.21 12.24
CA GLY A 31 -17.30 -8.39 11.24
C GLY A 31 -16.33 -7.70 10.28
N GLY A 32 -16.78 -7.47 9.05
CA GLY A 32 -15.94 -6.98 7.95
C GLY A 32 -15.02 -5.82 8.32
N PRO A 33 -15.53 -4.65 8.75
CA PRO A 33 -14.70 -3.48 9.03
C PRO A 33 -13.65 -3.69 10.12
N ARG A 34 -14.01 -4.28 11.25
CA ARG A 34 -13.07 -4.51 12.37
C ARG A 34 -12.02 -5.54 12.00
N GLY A 35 -12.42 -6.65 11.37
CA GLY A 35 -11.50 -7.68 10.91
C GLY A 35 -10.53 -7.15 9.86
N TYR A 36 -10.99 -6.30 8.93
CA TYR A 36 -10.16 -5.64 7.93
C TYR A 36 -9.10 -4.73 8.57
N LEU A 37 -9.49 -3.84 9.50
CA LEU A 37 -8.56 -2.96 10.20
C LEU A 37 -7.53 -3.75 11.01
N LEU A 38 -7.95 -4.84 11.69
CA LEU A 38 -7.03 -5.71 12.40
C LEU A 38 -6.05 -6.40 11.44
N SER A 39 -6.53 -6.84 10.27
CA SER A 39 -5.67 -7.42 9.23
C SER A 39 -4.60 -6.44 8.74
N LEU A 40 -4.96 -5.16 8.54
CA LEU A 40 -3.99 -4.11 8.21
C LEU A 40 -2.98 -3.90 9.35
N ALA A 41 -3.43 -3.85 10.60
CA ALA A 41 -2.53 -3.70 11.74
C ALA A 41 -1.55 -4.88 11.84
N LEU A 42 -2.02 -6.12 11.67
CA LEU A 42 -1.16 -7.31 11.65
C LEU A 42 -0.18 -7.29 10.46
N TYR A 43 -0.61 -6.82 9.30
CA TYR A 43 0.26 -6.61 8.15
C TYR A 43 1.37 -5.59 8.45
N TRP A 44 1.06 -4.45 9.07
CA TRP A 44 2.07 -3.45 9.42
C TRP A 44 3.05 -3.98 10.47
N LEU A 45 2.53 -4.58 11.55
CA LEU A 45 3.34 -5.07 12.67
C LEU A 45 4.09 -6.37 12.33
N GLY A 46 3.48 -7.27 11.58
CA GLY A 46 4.03 -8.60 11.27
C GLY A 46 4.91 -8.63 10.02
N PHE A 47 4.75 -7.66 9.10
CA PHE A 47 5.53 -7.61 7.87
C PHE A 47 6.25 -6.29 7.68
N CYS A 48 5.54 -5.16 7.57
CA CYS A 48 6.19 -3.89 7.18
C CYS A 48 7.30 -3.50 8.15
N LEU A 49 7.03 -3.44 9.44
CA LEU A 49 8.03 -3.07 10.44
C LEU A 49 9.18 -4.08 10.53
N PRO A 50 8.97 -5.41 10.59
CA PRO A 50 10.06 -6.39 10.54
C PRO A 50 10.91 -6.28 9.27
N VAL A 51 10.28 -6.13 8.10
CA VAL A 51 11.02 -5.99 6.83
C VAL A 51 11.86 -4.73 6.83
N ILE A 52 11.33 -3.60 7.28
CA ILE A 52 12.09 -2.36 7.42
C ILE A 52 13.27 -2.56 8.36
N ALA A 53 13.02 -3.12 9.54
CA ALA A 53 14.05 -3.33 10.55
C ALA A 53 15.16 -4.27 10.09
N LEU A 54 14.85 -5.31 9.33
CA LEU A 54 15.81 -6.35 8.91
C LEU A 54 16.49 -6.03 7.58
N HIS A 55 15.80 -5.35 6.65
CA HIS A 55 16.26 -5.22 5.27
C HIS A 55 16.65 -3.80 4.86
N VAL A 56 16.21 -2.75 5.58
CA VAL A 56 16.48 -1.34 5.25
C VAL A 56 17.54 -0.70 6.16
N ARG A 57 18.20 -1.47 6.99
CA ARG A 57 19.19 -0.99 7.98
C ARG A 57 20.37 -0.22 7.38
N GLY A 58 20.85 0.80 8.11
CA GLY A 58 22.09 1.52 7.88
C GLY A 58 21.91 2.85 7.14
N ARG A 59 22.99 3.33 6.53
CA ARG A 59 23.05 4.63 5.85
C ARG A 59 22.07 4.80 4.68
N ARG A 60 21.47 3.70 4.19
CA ARG A 60 20.48 3.76 3.08
C ARG A 60 19.08 4.13 3.53
N GLY A 61 18.71 3.92 4.81
CA GLY A 61 17.38 4.31 5.30
C GLY A 61 17.05 5.79 5.08
N PRO A 62 17.89 6.74 5.54
CA PRO A 62 17.69 8.18 5.29
C PRO A 62 17.74 8.54 3.80
N LEU A 63 18.56 7.83 2.99
CA LEU A 63 18.68 8.10 1.56
C LEU A 63 17.42 7.74 0.78
N LEU A 64 16.60 6.79 1.28
CA LEU A 64 15.32 6.45 0.66
C LEU A 64 14.30 7.59 0.71
N PHE A 65 14.45 8.52 1.65
CA PHE A 65 13.63 9.73 1.76
C PHE A 65 14.31 10.99 1.22
N SER A 66 15.47 10.85 0.57
CA SER A 66 16.11 12.01 -0.08
C SER A 66 15.29 12.38 -1.33
N GLU A 67 14.74 13.59 -1.34
CA GLU A 67 13.93 14.14 -2.44
C GLU A 67 14.76 14.69 -3.60
N LYS A 68 16.02 14.28 -3.74
CA LYS A 68 16.92 14.78 -4.78
C LYS A 68 16.45 14.34 -6.16
N LEU A 69 15.48 15.09 -6.70
CA LEU A 69 15.15 14.98 -8.11
C LEU A 69 16.26 15.61 -8.95
N ALA A 70 16.80 14.86 -9.90
CA ALA A 70 17.62 15.45 -10.94
C ALA A 70 16.75 16.43 -11.77
N TRP A 71 17.36 17.49 -12.32
CA TRP A 71 16.66 18.45 -13.18
C TRP A 71 15.80 17.78 -14.27
N ARG A 72 16.30 16.72 -14.87
CA ARG A 72 15.59 15.93 -15.88
C ARG A 72 14.37 15.17 -15.37
N ASP A 73 14.16 15.07 -14.05
CA ASP A 73 13.13 14.27 -13.40
C ASP A 73 12.07 15.16 -12.70
N TRP A 74 12.10 16.49 -12.88
CA TRP A 74 11.17 17.45 -12.31
C TRP A 74 9.69 17.17 -12.66
N TRP A 75 9.43 16.47 -13.75
CA TRP A 75 8.10 16.07 -14.21
C TRP A 75 7.46 14.98 -13.33
N ILE A 76 8.24 14.27 -12.50
CA ILE A 76 7.73 13.18 -11.62
C ILE A 76 6.62 13.64 -10.70
N PRO A 77 6.72 14.75 -9.94
CA PRO A 77 5.60 15.25 -9.14
C PRO A 77 4.35 15.50 -9.96
N GLY A 78 4.48 16.06 -11.16
CA GLY A 78 3.35 16.30 -12.06
C GLY A 78 2.66 15.00 -12.51
N LEU A 79 3.45 13.97 -12.84
CA LEU A 79 2.92 12.66 -13.20
C LEU A 79 2.18 12.00 -12.01
N LEU A 80 2.74 12.10 -10.81
CA LEU A 80 2.10 11.56 -9.61
C LEU A 80 0.82 12.31 -9.25
N LEU A 81 0.80 13.64 -9.39
CA LEU A 81 -0.43 14.43 -9.22
C LEU A 81 -1.50 14.06 -10.26
N LEU A 82 -1.10 13.84 -11.52
CA LEU A 82 -2.00 13.34 -12.56
C LEU A 82 -2.57 11.97 -12.17
N GLN A 83 -1.74 11.06 -11.69
CA GLN A 83 -2.17 9.74 -11.21
C GLN A 83 -3.17 9.87 -10.05
N VAL A 84 -2.89 10.70 -9.05
CA VAL A 84 -3.83 10.95 -7.93
C VAL A 84 -5.13 11.56 -8.45
N GLY A 85 -5.05 12.49 -9.40
CA GLY A 85 -6.22 13.09 -10.06
C GLY A 85 -7.09 12.06 -10.79
N VAL A 86 -6.46 11.12 -11.50
CA VAL A 86 -7.19 10.00 -12.16
C VAL A 86 -7.89 9.13 -11.12
N VAL A 87 -7.22 8.78 -10.01
CA VAL A 87 -7.86 8.01 -8.92
C VAL A 87 -9.02 8.79 -8.30
N ALA A 88 -8.86 10.09 -8.10
CA ALA A 88 -9.94 10.93 -7.60
C ALA A 88 -11.14 10.97 -8.57
N LEU A 89 -10.90 11.11 -9.86
CA LEU A 89 -11.97 11.11 -10.87
C LEU A 89 -12.70 9.77 -10.95
N VAL A 90 -12.02 8.66 -10.79
CA VAL A 90 -12.60 7.31 -10.94
C VAL A 90 -13.25 6.84 -9.65
N ALA A 91 -12.61 7.05 -8.49
CA ALA A 91 -13.05 6.50 -7.21
C ALA A 91 -13.84 7.51 -6.37
N PHE A 92 -13.42 8.78 -6.31
CA PHE A 92 -14.01 9.78 -5.41
C PHE A 92 -15.22 10.51 -6.02
N VAL A 93 -15.06 11.05 -7.24
CA VAL A 93 -16.09 11.89 -7.86
C VAL A 93 -17.47 11.20 -7.97
N PRO A 94 -17.56 9.91 -8.36
CA PRO A 94 -18.85 9.21 -8.43
C PRO A 94 -19.55 9.06 -7.07
N ASN A 95 -18.82 9.18 -5.97
CA ASN A 95 -19.28 8.86 -4.62
C ASN A 95 -19.46 10.09 -3.71
N THR A 96 -19.15 11.30 -4.18
CA THR A 96 -19.09 12.52 -3.35
C THR A 96 -20.35 12.83 -2.56
N ALA A 97 -21.53 12.47 -3.07
CA ALA A 97 -22.82 12.77 -2.42
C ALA A 97 -23.06 11.97 -1.12
N MET A 98 -22.30 10.90 -0.88
CA MET A 98 -22.51 9.99 0.25
C MET A 98 -21.37 10.00 1.28
N LEU A 99 -20.24 10.66 0.96
CA LEU A 99 -19.03 10.59 1.77
C LEU A 99 -19.09 11.44 3.04
N THR A 100 -18.83 10.82 4.17
CA THR A 100 -18.82 11.47 5.49
C THR A 100 -17.43 11.98 5.88
N THR A 101 -17.37 13.03 6.70
CA THR A 101 -16.11 13.58 7.22
C THR A 101 -15.40 12.58 8.14
N HIS A 102 -16.14 11.77 8.90
CA HIS A 102 -15.56 10.78 9.80
C HIS A 102 -14.84 9.66 9.05
N ALA A 103 -15.41 9.20 7.94
CA ALA A 103 -14.73 8.24 7.07
C ALA A 103 -13.48 8.86 6.43
N ALA A 104 -13.50 10.17 6.07
CA ALA A 104 -12.32 10.88 5.60
C ALA A 104 -11.20 10.93 6.66
N MET A 105 -11.55 11.24 7.91
CA MET A 105 -10.58 11.30 9.01
C MET A 105 -9.95 9.94 9.28
N LEU A 106 -10.77 8.88 9.36
CA LEU A 106 -10.28 7.52 9.55
C LEU A 106 -9.42 7.06 8.37
N GLY A 107 -9.91 7.25 7.14
CA GLY A 107 -9.19 6.91 5.91
C GLY A 107 -7.87 7.66 5.78
N GLY A 108 -7.87 8.96 6.09
CA GLY A 108 -6.67 9.79 6.10
C GLY A 108 -5.63 9.32 7.12
N LEU A 109 -6.06 8.99 8.34
CA LEU A 109 -5.17 8.45 9.38
C LEU A 109 -4.54 7.12 8.95
N VAL A 110 -5.35 6.20 8.44
CA VAL A 110 -4.87 4.90 7.93
C VAL A 110 -3.92 5.12 6.75
N ALA A 111 -4.23 6.04 5.84
CA ALA A 111 -3.38 6.36 4.69
C ALA A 111 -2.01 6.92 5.08
N LEU A 112 -1.98 7.81 6.08
CA LEU A 112 -0.74 8.40 6.61
C LEU A 112 0.20 7.35 7.20
N ILE A 113 -0.33 6.27 7.76
CA ILE A 113 0.45 5.15 8.28
C ILE A 113 0.82 4.20 7.14
N ASN A 114 -0.17 3.77 6.35
CA ASN A 114 0.00 2.72 5.34
C ASN A 114 0.97 3.12 4.24
N GLY A 115 0.79 4.30 3.65
CA GLY A 115 1.57 4.72 2.48
C GLY A 115 3.08 4.67 2.71
N PRO A 116 3.63 5.39 3.72
CA PRO A 116 5.07 5.36 3.99
C PRO A 116 5.58 3.98 4.42
N LEU A 117 4.83 3.24 5.25
CA LEU A 117 5.24 1.90 5.68
C LEU A 117 5.37 0.95 4.51
N GLU A 118 4.38 0.94 3.61
CA GLU A 118 4.43 0.10 2.41
C GLU A 118 5.55 0.50 1.46
N GLU A 119 5.73 1.78 1.20
CA GLU A 119 6.78 2.22 0.29
C GLU A 119 8.16 1.82 0.80
N VAL A 120 8.42 1.96 2.09
CA VAL A 120 9.71 1.55 2.67
C VAL A 120 9.85 0.04 2.72
N ALA A 121 8.80 -0.70 3.13
CA ALA A 121 8.85 -2.15 3.23
C ALA A 121 8.97 -2.83 1.87
N TRP A 122 8.25 -2.35 0.86
CA TRP A 122 8.27 -2.94 -0.47
C TRP A 122 9.38 -2.34 -1.34
N ARG A 123 9.29 -1.06 -1.71
CA ARG A 123 10.26 -0.45 -2.62
C ARG A 123 11.61 -0.27 -1.95
N GLY A 124 11.65 0.26 -0.74
CA GLY A 124 12.88 0.51 0.00
C GLY A 124 13.69 -0.74 0.29
N ALA A 125 13.06 -1.82 0.76
CA ALA A 125 13.75 -3.07 1.06
C ALA A 125 14.27 -3.75 -0.22
N PHE A 126 13.48 -3.81 -1.30
CA PHE A 126 13.90 -4.41 -2.56
C PHE A 126 15.00 -3.57 -3.25
N LEU A 127 14.89 -2.24 -3.29
CA LEU A 127 15.96 -1.34 -3.75
C LEU A 127 17.28 -1.60 -3.00
N THR A 128 17.18 -1.78 -1.68
CA THR A 128 18.36 -2.01 -0.83
C THR A 128 18.99 -3.37 -1.06
N ARG A 129 18.17 -4.44 -1.11
CA ARG A 129 18.68 -5.83 -1.18
C ARG A 129 19.04 -6.28 -2.59
N PHE A 130 18.43 -5.69 -3.61
CA PHE A 130 18.66 -6.04 -5.00
C PHE A 130 19.45 -4.98 -5.78
N ALA A 131 20.24 -4.14 -5.12
CA ALA A 131 21.03 -3.08 -5.76
C ALA A 131 21.92 -3.61 -6.91
N GLU A 132 22.49 -4.83 -6.77
CA GLU A 132 23.31 -5.47 -7.80
C GLU A 132 22.49 -6.20 -8.90
N LYS A 133 21.20 -6.42 -8.66
CA LYS A 133 20.27 -7.11 -9.58
C LYS A 133 18.97 -6.31 -9.71
N PRO A 134 19.02 -5.05 -10.17
CA PRO A 134 17.90 -4.12 -10.10
C PRO A 134 16.66 -4.61 -10.86
N ARG A 135 16.83 -5.24 -12.02
CA ARG A 135 15.72 -5.80 -12.81
C ARG A 135 14.97 -6.90 -12.05
N LEU A 136 15.72 -7.82 -11.42
CA LEU A 136 15.13 -8.90 -10.62
C LEU A 136 14.41 -8.33 -9.40
N GLY A 137 15.02 -7.37 -8.70
CA GLY A 137 14.40 -6.69 -7.57
C GLY A 137 13.10 -5.99 -7.94
N PHE A 138 13.10 -5.28 -9.06
CA PHE A 138 11.92 -4.61 -9.60
C PHE A 138 10.77 -5.58 -9.88
N ILE A 139 11.04 -6.67 -10.61
CA ILE A 139 10.03 -7.66 -10.99
C ILE A 139 9.46 -8.35 -9.74
N LEU A 140 10.34 -8.82 -8.85
CA LEU A 140 9.91 -9.49 -7.61
C LEU A 140 9.09 -8.56 -6.72
N ASN A 141 9.53 -7.31 -6.56
CA ASN A 141 8.76 -6.31 -5.81
C ASN A 141 7.36 -6.11 -6.42
N LEU A 142 7.27 -5.89 -7.73
CA LEU A 142 6.00 -5.66 -8.40
C LEU A 142 5.05 -6.85 -8.25
N VAL A 143 5.53 -8.07 -8.53
CA VAL A 143 4.71 -9.28 -8.48
C VAL A 143 4.23 -9.55 -7.05
N LEU A 144 5.13 -9.50 -6.07
CA LEU A 144 4.80 -9.78 -4.67
C LEU A 144 3.94 -8.68 -4.05
N PHE A 145 4.20 -7.40 -4.39
CA PHE A 145 3.34 -6.29 -3.99
C PHE A 145 1.93 -6.41 -4.55
N THR A 146 1.79 -6.78 -5.81
CA THR A 146 0.47 -7.04 -6.39
C THR A 146 -0.22 -8.23 -5.73
N ALA A 147 0.51 -9.32 -5.52
CA ALA A 147 -0.04 -10.56 -4.98
C ALA A 147 -0.56 -10.42 -3.54
N TRP A 148 0.06 -9.58 -2.70
CA TRP A 148 -0.41 -9.41 -1.32
C TRP A 148 -1.78 -8.70 -1.21
N HIS A 149 -2.23 -8.01 -2.27
CA HIS A 149 -3.58 -7.41 -2.30
C HIS A 149 -4.68 -8.46 -2.54
N ALA A 150 -4.33 -9.62 -3.11
CA ALA A 150 -5.33 -10.68 -3.36
C ALA A 150 -5.99 -11.20 -2.07
N PRO A 151 -5.30 -11.45 -0.94
CA PRO A 151 -5.91 -11.76 0.34
C PRO A 151 -6.98 -10.77 0.80
N LEU A 152 -6.82 -9.47 0.53
CA LEU A 152 -7.81 -8.46 0.92
C LEU A 152 -9.15 -8.65 0.20
N ALA A 153 -9.12 -9.17 -1.03
CA ALA A 153 -10.34 -9.49 -1.78
C ALA A 153 -11.15 -10.65 -1.16
N LEU A 154 -10.58 -11.39 -0.21
CA LEU A 154 -11.24 -12.47 0.53
C LEU A 154 -11.95 -11.98 1.80
N SER A 155 -11.97 -10.66 2.05
CA SER A 155 -12.62 -10.08 3.23
C SER A 155 -14.13 -10.31 3.21
N HIS A 156 -14.66 -10.98 4.24
CA HIS A 156 -16.10 -11.13 4.41
C HIS A 156 -16.74 -9.79 4.82
N GLY A 157 -17.87 -9.45 4.18
CA GLY A 157 -18.62 -8.23 4.50
C GLY A 157 -17.91 -6.92 4.14
N ILE A 158 -16.92 -6.97 3.24
CA ILE A 158 -16.29 -5.79 2.63
C ILE A 158 -16.54 -5.82 1.13
N THR A 159 -17.10 -4.74 0.63
CA THR A 159 -17.31 -4.52 -0.81
C THR A 159 -16.26 -3.57 -1.34
N PHE A 160 -15.54 -3.98 -2.37
CA PHE A 160 -14.63 -3.15 -3.11
C PHE A 160 -15.31 -2.65 -4.38
N ASP A 161 -15.37 -1.35 -4.60
CA ASP A 161 -15.91 -0.77 -5.83
C ASP A 161 -15.12 -1.26 -7.05
N GLY A 162 -15.82 -1.80 -8.04
CA GLY A 162 -15.20 -2.49 -9.19
C GLY A 162 -14.64 -3.88 -8.89
N GLY A 163 -14.82 -4.39 -7.65
CA GLY A 163 -14.47 -5.76 -7.23
C GLY A 163 -12.97 -6.01 -7.13
N TRP A 164 -12.63 -7.30 -7.03
CA TRP A 164 -11.23 -7.74 -6.87
C TRP A 164 -10.31 -7.32 -8.01
N LEU A 165 -10.84 -7.18 -9.23
CA LEU A 165 -10.05 -6.78 -10.39
C LEU A 165 -9.53 -5.34 -10.25
N TYR A 166 -10.38 -4.43 -9.74
CA TYR A 166 -9.96 -3.05 -9.46
C TYR A 166 -8.97 -2.97 -8.31
N LEU A 167 -9.17 -3.77 -7.25
CA LEU A 167 -8.25 -3.82 -6.12
C LEU A 167 -6.86 -4.32 -6.55
N VAL A 168 -6.79 -5.52 -7.14
CA VAL A 168 -5.52 -6.14 -7.51
C VAL A 168 -4.92 -5.51 -8.76
N GLY A 169 -5.74 -5.19 -9.77
CA GLY A 169 -5.31 -4.51 -10.97
C GLY A 169 -4.83 -3.08 -10.72
N GLY A 170 -5.52 -2.35 -9.83
CA GLY A 170 -5.09 -1.04 -9.35
C GLY A 170 -3.74 -1.11 -8.62
N ALA A 171 -3.59 -2.08 -7.71
CA ALA A 171 -2.32 -2.32 -7.04
C ALA A 171 -1.18 -2.66 -8.02
N ALA A 172 -1.46 -3.43 -9.08
CA ALA A 172 -0.49 -3.72 -10.13
C ALA A 172 -0.08 -2.47 -10.92
N ALA A 173 -1.05 -1.67 -11.37
CA ALA A 173 -0.80 -0.46 -12.16
C ALA A 173 -0.04 0.61 -11.35
N LEU A 174 -0.52 0.90 -10.14
CA LEU A 174 0.13 1.85 -9.23
C LEU A 174 1.48 1.30 -8.75
N GLY A 175 1.54 0.01 -8.45
CA GLY A 175 2.77 -0.69 -8.09
C GLY A 175 3.84 -0.58 -9.16
N LEU A 176 3.48 -0.70 -10.43
CA LEU A 176 4.39 -0.54 -11.57
C LEU A 176 4.92 0.91 -11.64
N LEU A 177 4.03 1.89 -11.59
CA LEU A 177 4.39 3.32 -11.65
C LEU A 177 5.31 3.71 -10.50
N TRP A 178 4.91 3.40 -9.26
CA TRP A 178 5.68 3.77 -8.07
C TRP A 178 7.01 3.02 -7.99
N SER A 179 7.04 1.73 -8.35
CA SER A 179 8.30 0.99 -8.43
C SER A 179 9.25 1.59 -9.46
N TRP A 180 8.74 1.94 -10.64
CA TRP A 180 9.54 2.58 -11.67
C TRP A 180 10.15 3.92 -11.19
N ILE A 181 9.35 4.77 -10.54
CA ILE A 181 9.83 6.04 -9.97
C ILE A 181 10.86 5.78 -8.88
N ALA A 182 10.58 4.88 -7.93
CA ALA A 182 11.50 4.55 -6.85
C ALA A 182 12.85 4.01 -7.36
N TRP A 183 12.84 3.14 -8.38
CA TRP A 183 14.07 2.65 -9.00
C TRP A 183 14.82 3.72 -9.80
N ARG A 184 14.09 4.63 -10.45
CA ARG A 184 14.67 5.74 -11.19
C ARG A 184 15.35 6.77 -10.29
N THR A 185 14.71 7.10 -9.17
CA THR A 185 15.19 8.14 -8.24
C THR A 185 16.09 7.60 -7.12
N GLY A 186 16.01 6.30 -6.83
CA GLY A 186 16.62 5.69 -5.64
C GLY A 186 15.95 6.13 -4.33
N SER A 187 14.75 6.72 -4.40
CA SER A 187 14.03 7.30 -3.28
C SER A 187 12.56 6.87 -3.29
N VAL A 188 11.98 6.71 -2.10
CA VAL A 188 10.55 6.43 -1.92
C VAL A 188 9.76 7.67 -1.45
N PHE A 189 10.37 8.84 -1.39
CA PHE A 189 9.73 10.07 -0.90
C PHE A 189 8.48 10.43 -1.71
N TRP A 190 8.65 10.65 -3.01
CA TRP A 190 7.56 11.06 -3.89
C TRP A 190 6.49 9.99 -4.04
N THR A 191 6.89 8.72 -4.08
CA THR A 191 5.94 7.60 -4.13
C THR A 191 5.18 7.45 -2.82
N SER A 192 5.80 7.72 -1.66
CA SER A 192 5.10 7.75 -0.37
C SER A 192 4.04 8.84 -0.32
N LEU A 193 4.34 10.06 -0.81
CA LEU A 193 3.35 11.13 -0.88
C LEU A 193 2.16 10.76 -1.78
N ALA A 194 2.45 10.25 -2.98
CA ALA A 194 1.40 9.82 -3.91
C ALA A 194 0.57 8.66 -3.34
N HIS A 195 1.21 7.72 -2.64
CA HIS A 195 0.56 6.60 -2.00
C HIS A 195 -0.37 7.06 -0.86
N VAL A 196 0.08 7.98 -0.01
CA VAL A 196 -0.76 8.58 1.03
C VAL A 196 -1.99 9.26 0.43
N LEU A 197 -1.81 10.10 -0.60
CA LEU A 197 -2.92 10.79 -1.25
C LEU A 197 -3.89 9.82 -1.92
N THR A 198 -3.36 8.81 -2.61
CA THR A 198 -4.18 7.76 -3.24
C THR A 198 -4.98 6.99 -2.20
N ASN A 199 -4.33 6.55 -1.12
CA ASN A 199 -4.99 5.81 -0.05
C ASN A 199 -5.99 6.67 0.72
N ALA A 200 -5.72 7.96 0.93
CA ALA A 200 -6.67 8.86 1.58
C ALA A 200 -7.99 8.91 0.81
N ILE A 201 -7.92 8.98 -0.53
CA ILE A 201 -9.09 8.97 -1.40
C ILE A 201 -9.78 7.60 -1.38
N THR A 202 -9.04 6.52 -1.60
CA THR A 202 -9.62 5.18 -1.73
C THR A 202 -10.12 4.62 -0.40
N PHE A 203 -9.43 4.88 0.73
CA PHE A 203 -9.91 4.50 2.05
C PHE A 203 -11.11 5.33 2.50
N TRP A 204 -11.20 6.61 2.12
CA TRP A 204 -12.40 7.38 2.40
C TRP A 204 -13.63 6.70 1.79
N VAL A 205 -13.60 6.40 0.49
CA VAL A 205 -14.69 5.70 -0.19
C VAL A 205 -14.93 4.32 0.41
N LEU A 206 -13.88 3.51 0.57
CA LEU A 206 -13.99 2.16 1.11
C LEU A 206 -14.60 2.15 2.51
N PHE A 207 -14.15 3.04 3.39
CA PHE A 207 -14.57 3.04 4.79
C PHE A 207 -15.98 3.57 4.96
N ASP A 208 -16.39 4.53 4.14
CA ASP A 208 -17.75 5.04 4.15
C ASP A 208 -18.74 3.99 3.64
N HIS A 209 -18.51 3.42 2.46
CA HIS A 209 -19.37 2.41 1.85
C HIS A 209 -19.56 1.15 2.69
N ASN A 210 -18.54 0.78 3.46
CA ASN A 210 -18.57 -0.43 4.29
C ASN A 210 -18.87 -0.15 5.77
N GLY A 211 -19.25 1.06 6.16
CA GLY A 211 -19.69 1.37 7.52
C GLY A 211 -18.59 1.23 8.58
N PHE A 212 -17.31 1.53 8.26
CA PHE A 212 -16.20 1.40 9.21
C PHE A 212 -16.38 2.26 10.45
N VAL A 213 -16.86 3.48 10.27
CA VAL A 213 -17.06 4.43 11.37
C VAL A 213 -18.12 3.93 12.34
N GLN A 214 -19.24 3.42 11.82
CA GLN A 214 -20.32 2.83 12.60
C GLN A 214 -19.87 1.57 13.33
N ALA A 215 -19.08 0.71 12.66
CA ALA A 215 -18.51 -0.50 13.26
C ALA A 215 -17.58 -0.19 14.46
N LEU A 216 -16.95 0.98 14.49
CA LEU A 216 -16.14 1.45 15.60
C LEU A 216 -16.97 2.11 16.73
N GLY A 217 -18.30 2.14 16.62
CA GLY A 217 -19.21 2.64 17.66
C GLY A 217 -19.63 4.09 17.50
N TYR A 218 -19.22 4.78 16.43
CA TYR A 218 -19.69 6.14 16.16
C TYR A 218 -21.05 6.09 15.44
N GLN A 219 -22.04 6.76 16.02
CA GLN A 219 -23.35 7.01 15.39
C GLN A 219 -23.40 8.51 15.06
N PRO A 220 -23.56 8.88 13.78
CA PRO A 220 -23.69 10.28 13.37
C PRO A 220 -24.96 10.93 13.89
#